data_368e4724856b82c577cb63302f396664
#
_entry.id   368e4724856b82c577cb63302f396664
#
_cell.length_a   1.000
_cell.length_b   1.000
_cell.length_c   1.000
_cell.angle_alpha   90.00
_cell.angle_beta   90.00
_cell.angle_gamma   90.00
#
_symmetry.space_group_name_H-M   'P 1'
#
loop_
_entity.id
_entity.type
_entity.pdbx_description
1 polymer ?
#
loop_
_entity_poly.entity_id
_entity_poly.type
_entity_poly.pdbx_seq_one_letter_code
_entity_poly.pdbx_strand_id
1 'polypeptide(L)'
;QVIRQISSPNVTVFPLSRSFEMRSVLEVLTEGPLAEESIKLVTGVLRLYSNFQNLLDYGERDTLTELLNRKTFDGAFMKATIEQNKASDLEQNDRRDASGAGRYWLAMIDIDHFTRVNDTYGHLIGDEVLLLLARLMRTCFRFHDQLYRFGGEEFVVLMRCKNEVDAGHALERLRKS
;
A
#
# COMPACT_ATOMS: atom_id res chain seq x y z
N GLN A 1 -2.93 3.34 24.84
CA GLN A 1 -1.48 3.22 24.57
C GLN A 1 -0.87 2.34 25.67
N VAL A 2 -0.39 1.16 25.32
CA VAL A 2 0.26 0.27 26.29
C VAL A 2 1.78 0.40 26.09
N ILE A 3 2.41 1.13 26.98
CA ILE A 3 3.88 1.15 27.12
C ILE A 3 4.24 -0.06 27.96
N ARG A 4 5.00 -1.01 27.41
CA ARG A 4 5.47 -2.19 28.12
C ARG A 4 6.96 -2.03 28.40
N GLN A 5 7.34 -2.14 29.67
CA GLN A 5 8.74 -2.23 30.11
C GLN A 5 9.07 -3.70 30.37
N ILE A 6 10.12 -4.21 29.72
CA ILE A 6 10.59 -5.59 29.85
C ILE A 6 11.95 -5.55 30.51
N SER A 7 12.13 -6.34 31.55
CA SER A 7 13.37 -6.36 32.36
C SER A 7 14.51 -7.12 31.67
N SER A 8 15.63 -6.43 31.53
CA SER A 8 16.98 -6.80 31.14
C SER A 8 17.25 -7.27 29.69
N PRO A 9 17.84 -6.44 28.82
CA PRO A 9 18.08 -5.02 29.04
C PRO A 9 16.77 -4.24 29.14
N ASN A 10 16.78 -3.03 29.73
CA ASN A 10 15.58 -2.22 29.84
C ASN A 10 15.11 -1.81 28.45
N VAL A 11 14.02 -2.41 28.00
CA VAL A 11 13.39 -2.13 26.70
C VAL A 11 12.08 -1.42 26.95
N THR A 12 11.95 -0.20 26.43
CA THR A 12 10.68 0.53 26.43
C THR A 12 10.10 0.49 25.02
N VAL A 13 8.87 -0.02 24.89
CA VAL A 13 8.19 -0.20 23.59
C VAL A 13 7.13 0.87 23.43
N PHE A 14 7.21 1.64 22.35
CA PHE A 14 6.22 2.63 21.96
C PHE A 14 5.46 2.14 20.73
N PRO A 15 4.14 1.98 20.79
CA PRO A 15 3.35 1.62 19.63
C PRO A 15 3.30 2.78 18.63
N LEU A 16 3.61 2.50 17.37
CA LEU A 16 3.42 3.40 16.26
C LEU A 16 2.07 3.06 15.63
N SER A 17 1.07 3.92 15.82
CA SER A 17 -0.20 3.78 15.10
C SER A 17 0.02 4.17 13.64
N ARG A 18 0.03 3.20 12.75
CA ARG A 18 -0.14 3.44 11.31
C ARG A 18 -1.57 3.08 10.92
N SER A 19 -2.22 3.95 10.18
CA SER A 19 -3.49 3.64 9.49
C SER A 19 -3.32 2.38 8.64
N PHE A 20 -4.19 1.43 8.84
CA PHE A 20 -4.59 0.30 8.00
C PHE A 20 -3.66 -0.91 7.80
N GLU A 21 -2.32 -0.85 7.69
CA GLU A 21 -1.62 -2.01 7.13
C GLU A 21 -0.45 -2.60 7.93
N MET A 22 0.21 -1.86 8.79
CA MET A 22 1.28 -2.42 9.65
C MET A 22 1.26 -1.85 11.05
N ARG A 23 1.22 -2.72 12.05
CA ARG A 23 1.49 -2.36 13.44
C ARG A 23 3.00 -2.32 13.63
N SER A 24 3.55 -1.12 13.66
CA SER A 24 4.96 -0.90 13.95
C SER A 24 5.14 -0.50 15.41
N VAL A 25 6.29 -0.81 15.97
CA VAL A 25 6.69 -0.41 17.31
C VAL A 25 8.09 0.22 17.26
N LEU A 26 8.31 1.22 18.10
CA LEU A 26 9.66 1.73 18.39
C LEU A 26 10.13 1.10 19.69
N GLU A 27 11.25 0.41 19.66
CA GLU A 27 11.91 -0.14 20.84
C GLU A 27 13.10 0.76 21.22
N VAL A 28 13.14 1.20 22.45
CA VAL A 28 14.23 2.00 23.01
C VAL A 28 14.94 1.15 24.08
N LEU A 29 16.21 0.84 23.83
CA LEU A 29 17.05 0.08 24.75
C LEU A 29 17.86 1.07 25.59
N THR A 30 17.84 0.89 26.90
CA THR A 30 18.55 1.74 27.86
C THR A 30 19.22 0.90 28.96
N GLU A 31 20.26 1.42 29.58
CA GLU A 31 20.94 0.75 30.71
C GLU A 31 20.08 0.73 31.98
N GLY A 32 19.12 1.66 32.10
CA GLY A 32 18.20 1.77 33.22
C GLY A 32 16.79 2.14 32.76
N PRO A 33 15.83 2.23 33.69
CA PRO A 33 14.45 2.64 33.34
C PRO A 33 14.43 4.01 32.65
N LEU A 34 13.65 4.15 31.62
CA LEU A 34 13.51 5.43 30.90
C LEU A 34 12.80 6.45 31.82
N ALA A 35 13.42 7.64 31.99
CA ALA A 35 12.81 8.70 32.76
C ALA A 35 11.46 9.15 32.20
N GLU A 36 10.54 9.55 33.07
CA GLU A 36 9.19 9.96 32.66
C GLU A 36 9.19 11.12 31.64
N GLU A 37 10.14 12.05 31.80
CA GLU A 37 10.32 13.16 30.85
C GLU A 37 10.73 12.67 29.47
N SER A 38 11.63 11.69 29.40
CA SER A 38 12.05 11.06 28.14
C SER A 38 10.90 10.30 27.48
N ILE A 39 10.08 9.60 28.26
CA ILE A 39 8.86 8.93 27.76
C ILE A 39 7.89 9.96 27.16
N LYS A 40 7.65 11.08 27.85
CA LYS A 40 6.80 12.17 27.35
C LYS A 40 7.35 12.77 26.05
N LEU A 41 8.65 13.00 25.99
CA LEU A 41 9.30 13.54 24.78
C LEU A 41 9.15 12.59 23.60
N VAL A 42 9.52 11.31 23.76
CA VAL A 42 9.40 10.31 22.69
C VAL A 42 7.95 10.17 22.23
N THR A 43 7.01 10.10 23.16
CA THR A 43 5.57 10.03 22.85
C THR A 43 5.10 11.26 22.06
N GLY A 44 5.56 12.46 22.41
CA GLY A 44 5.26 13.70 21.70
C GLY A 44 5.80 13.68 20.27
N VAL A 45 7.06 13.27 20.08
CA VAL A 45 7.67 13.15 18.75
C VAL A 45 6.94 12.12 17.89
N LEU A 46 6.62 10.94 18.45
CA LEU A 46 5.87 9.91 17.74
C LEU A 46 4.46 10.36 17.34
N ARG A 47 3.83 11.18 18.18
CA ARG A 47 2.53 11.77 17.87
C ARG A 47 2.60 12.75 16.70
N LEU A 48 3.62 13.62 16.68
CA LEU A 48 3.88 14.51 15.54
C LEU A 48 4.18 13.71 14.27
N TYR A 49 5.02 12.68 14.37
CA TYR A 49 5.33 11.79 13.26
C TYR A 49 4.06 11.11 12.70
N SER A 50 3.21 10.56 13.58
CA SER A 50 1.95 9.93 13.16
C SER A 50 1.01 10.92 12.48
N ASN A 51 0.89 12.15 13.00
CA ASN A 51 0.07 13.18 12.36
C ASN A 51 0.60 13.55 10.98
N PHE A 52 1.93 13.68 10.84
CA PHE A 52 2.56 13.96 9.54
C PHE A 52 2.33 12.82 8.54
N GLN A 53 2.48 11.56 8.97
CA GLN A 53 2.19 10.40 8.11
C GLN A 53 0.72 10.37 7.68
N ASN A 54 -0.22 10.65 8.58
CA ASN A 54 -1.64 10.72 8.26
C ASN A 54 -1.96 11.81 7.21
N LEU A 55 -1.27 12.95 7.26
CA LEU A 55 -1.40 14.01 6.25
C LEU A 55 -0.87 13.57 4.89
N LEU A 56 0.25 12.85 4.87
CA LEU A 56 0.80 12.27 3.62
C LEU A 56 -0.17 11.22 3.06
N ASP A 57 -0.63 10.28 3.88
CA ASP A 57 -1.57 9.24 3.48
C ASP A 57 -2.87 9.83 2.89
N TYR A 58 -3.39 10.91 3.49
CA TYR A 58 -4.56 11.62 2.96
C TYR A 58 -4.31 12.24 1.57
N GLY A 59 -3.09 12.72 1.31
CA GLY A 59 -2.71 13.26 0.00
C GLY A 59 -2.45 12.18 -1.07
N GLU A 60 -2.24 10.94 -0.65
CA GLU A 60 -1.85 9.82 -1.53
C GLU A 60 -3.01 8.87 -1.88
N ARG A 61 -4.14 8.97 -1.17
CA ARG A 61 -5.28 8.05 -1.34
C ARG A 61 -6.50 8.72 -1.94
N ASP A 62 -7.33 7.91 -2.57
CA ASP A 62 -8.69 8.25 -2.99
C ASP A 62 -9.62 8.27 -1.77
N THR A 63 -10.37 9.34 -1.59
CA THR A 63 -11.19 9.58 -0.39
C THR A 63 -12.38 8.63 -0.23
N LEU A 64 -12.88 8.05 -1.33
CA LEU A 64 -13.97 7.08 -1.29
C LEU A 64 -13.46 5.66 -1.05
N THR A 65 -12.53 5.21 -1.86
CA THR A 65 -12.10 3.81 -1.88
C THR A 65 -10.89 3.51 -1.01
N GLU A 66 -10.18 4.54 -0.54
CA GLU A 66 -8.90 4.43 0.20
C GLU A 66 -7.78 3.70 -0.56
N LEU A 67 -7.97 3.40 -1.84
CA LEU A 67 -6.88 2.98 -2.71
C LEU A 67 -5.95 4.16 -2.98
N LEU A 68 -4.75 3.90 -3.47
CA LEU A 68 -3.86 4.97 -3.90
C LEU A 68 -4.53 5.79 -5.01
N ASN A 69 -4.32 7.09 -5.03
CA ASN A 69 -4.88 7.96 -6.04
C ASN A 69 -3.97 8.08 -7.27
N ARG A 70 -4.48 8.66 -8.35
CA ARG A 70 -3.73 8.88 -9.59
C ARG A 70 -2.44 9.66 -9.39
N LYS A 71 -2.42 10.65 -8.50
CA LYS A 71 -1.23 11.48 -8.23
C LYS A 71 -0.06 10.66 -7.70
N THR A 72 -0.35 9.64 -6.90
CA THR A 72 0.67 8.76 -6.31
C THR A 72 1.23 7.78 -7.33
N PHE A 73 0.45 7.46 -8.38
CA PHE A 73 0.85 6.52 -9.42
C PHE A 73 2.10 6.94 -10.18
N ASP A 74 2.22 8.20 -10.57
CA ASP A 74 3.32 8.68 -11.42
C ASP A 74 4.69 8.39 -10.79
N GLY A 75 4.84 8.66 -9.50
CA GLY A 75 6.07 8.38 -8.75
C GLY A 75 6.39 6.88 -8.64
N ALA A 76 5.37 6.08 -8.39
CA ALA A 76 5.51 4.63 -8.29
C ALA A 76 5.85 3.98 -9.64
N PHE A 77 5.20 4.42 -10.71
CA PHE A 77 5.47 3.95 -12.07
C PHE A 77 6.90 4.30 -12.53
N MET A 78 7.36 5.53 -12.28
CA MET A 78 8.74 5.93 -12.56
C MET A 78 9.74 5.06 -11.82
N LYS A 79 9.50 4.80 -10.53
CA LYS A 79 10.35 3.92 -9.72
C LYS A 79 10.37 2.49 -10.27
N ALA A 80 9.21 1.92 -10.59
CA ALA A 80 9.09 0.60 -11.18
C ALA A 80 9.84 0.48 -12.51
N THR A 81 9.74 1.49 -13.37
CA THR A 81 10.44 1.56 -14.66
C THR A 81 11.96 1.59 -14.48
N ILE A 82 12.46 2.40 -13.53
CA ILE A 82 13.89 2.47 -13.22
C ILE A 82 14.42 1.14 -12.69
N GLU A 83 13.69 0.50 -11.79
CA GLU A 83 14.04 -0.81 -11.24
C GLU A 83 14.04 -1.90 -12.30
N GLN A 84 13.05 -1.88 -13.20
CA GLN A 84 12.95 -2.81 -14.32
C GLN A 84 14.15 -2.67 -15.27
N ASN A 85 14.54 -1.44 -15.63
CA ASN A 85 15.68 -1.19 -16.53
C ASN A 85 17.00 -1.64 -15.90
N LYS A 86 17.21 -1.34 -14.60
CA LYS A 86 18.40 -1.83 -13.88
C LYS A 86 18.48 -3.35 -13.84
N ALA A 87 17.35 -4.03 -13.64
CA ALA A 87 17.32 -5.50 -13.67
C ALA A 87 17.69 -6.04 -15.06
N SER A 88 17.18 -5.42 -16.13
CA SER A 88 17.50 -5.80 -17.52
C SER A 88 18.97 -5.62 -17.86
N ASP A 89 19.62 -4.55 -17.37
CA ASP A 89 21.05 -4.30 -17.59
C ASP A 89 21.93 -5.33 -16.86
N LEU A 90 21.51 -5.77 -15.66
CA LEU A 90 22.19 -6.80 -14.89
C LEU A 90 22.03 -8.20 -15.54
N GLU A 91 20.86 -8.50 -16.10
CA GLU A 91 20.59 -9.75 -16.82
C GLU A 91 21.47 -9.91 -18.08
N GLN A 92 21.85 -8.80 -18.72
CA GLN A 92 22.76 -8.83 -19.87
C GLN A 92 24.22 -9.13 -19.50
N ASN A 93 24.62 -8.75 -18.26
CA ASN A 93 26.00 -8.91 -17.79
C ASN A 93 26.26 -10.20 -16.98
N ASP A 94 25.24 -10.77 -16.35
CA ASP A 94 25.42 -11.95 -15.50
C ASP A 94 24.21 -12.92 -15.61
N ARG A 95 24.35 -13.94 -16.46
CA ARG A 95 23.28 -14.90 -16.77
C ARG A 95 22.90 -15.85 -15.61
N ARG A 96 23.53 -15.74 -14.44
CA ARG A 96 23.39 -16.75 -13.37
C ARG A 96 22.44 -16.36 -12.24
N ASP A 97 22.12 -15.10 -12.03
CA ASP A 97 21.33 -14.64 -10.86
C ASP A 97 19.98 -13.98 -11.17
N ALA A 98 19.60 -13.87 -12.43
CA ALA A 98 18.40 -13.13 -12.87
C ALA A 98 17.08 -13.90 -12.71
N SER A 99 17.08 -15.13 -12.25
CA SER A 99 15.87 -15.99 -12.22
C SER A 99 14.87 -15.70 -11.09
N GLY A 100 15.15 -14.73 -10.21
CA GLY A 100 14.32 -14.42 -9.03
C GLY A 100 13.56 -13.09 -9.03
N ALA A 101 14.00 -12.13 -9.82
CA ALA A 101 13.41 -10.80 -9.85
C ALA A 101 12.20 -10.75 -10.79
N GLY A 102 10.98 -10.82 -10.25
CA GLY A 102 9.75 -10.65 -11.05
C GLY A 102 9.72 -9.31 -11.77
N ARG A 103 9.04 -9.27 -12.94
CA ARG A 103 8.82 -8.06 -13.73
C ARG A 103 7.62 -7.28 -13.23
N TYR A 104 7.63 -5.97 -13.46
CA TYR A 104 6.46 -5.13 -13.21
C TYR A 104 5.43 -5.28 -14.34
N TRP A 105 4.18 -5.42 -13.93
CA TRP A 105 3.01 -5.53 -14.80
C TRP A 105 2.01 -4.46 -14.41
N LEU A 106 1.49 -3.78 -15.41
CA LEU A 106 0.46 -2.76 -15.26
C LEU A 106 -0.83 -3.28 -15.86
N ALA A 107 -1.91 -3.20 -15.10
CA ALA A 107 -3.25 -3.49 -15.59
C ALA A 107 -4.19 -2.32 -15.32
N MET A 108 -5.00 -1.98 -16.31
CA MET A 108 -6.11 -1.04 -16.21
C MET A 108 -7.41 -1.82 -16.11
N ILE A 109 -8.27 -1.43 -15.19
CA ILE A 109 -9.57 -2.05 -14.89
C ILE A 109 -10.61 -0.96 -14.94
N ASP A 110 -11.72 -1.24 -15.61
CA ASP A 110 -12.85 -0.34 -15.76
C ASP A 110 -14.14 -1.09 -15.46
N ILE A 111 -15.14 -0.40 -14.88
CA ILE A 111 -16.43 -1.02 -14.55
C ILE A 111 -17.38 -0.88 -15.74
N ASP A 112 -17.69 -2.01 -16.36
CA ASP A 112 -18.63 -2.03 -17.49
C ASP A 112 -19.97 -1.39 -17.13
N HIS A 113 -20.39 -0.43 -17.94
CA HIS A 113 -21.69 0.24 -17.81
C HIS A 113 -21.92 0.98 -16.48
N PHE A 114 -20.88 1.48 -15.83
CA PHE A 114 -20.99 2.17 -14.53
C PHE A 114 -21.94 3.38 -14.58
N THR A 115 -21.90 4.16 -15.65
CA THR A 115 -22.85 5.26 -15.88
C THR A 115 -24.31 4.77 -15.79
N ARG A 116 -24.62 3.62 -16.39
CA ARG A 116 -25.97 3.03 -16.32
C ARG A 116 -26.37 2.64 -14.90
N VAL A 117 -25.41 2.19 -14.07
CA VAL A 117 -25.66 1.91 -12.65
C VAL A 117 -26.06 3.20 -11.94
N ASN A 118 -25.30 4.27 -12.14
CA ASN A 118 -25.60 5.59 -11.55
C ASN A 118 -26.95 6.13 -12.00
N ASP A 119 -27.26 6.06 -13.29
CA ASP A 119 -28.50 6.56 -13.85
C ASP A 119 -29.73 5.77 -13.38
N THR A 120 -29.56 4.47 -13.13
CA THR A 120 -30.68 3.58 -12.75
C THR A 120 -30.90 3.57 -11.23
N TYR A 121 -29.81 3.56 -10.43
CA TYR A 121 -29.88 3.32 -8.99
C TYR A 121 -29.39 4.49 -8.15
N GLY A 122 -28.88 5.54 -8.78
CA GLY A 122 -28.34 6.72 -8.12
C GLY A 122 -26.87 6.57 -7.69
N HIS A 123 -26.22 7.71 -7.47
CA HIS A 123 -24.79 7.78 -7.14
C HIS A 123 -24.41 7.06 -5.85
N LEU A 124 -25.31 6.97 -4.86
CA LEU A 124 -25.04 6.21 -3.63
C LEU A 124 -24.77 4.74 -3.91
N ILE A 125 -25.54 4.13 -4.81
CA ILE A 125 -25.32 2.73 -5.22
C ILE A 125 -24.06 2.62 -6.07
N GLY A 126 -23.78 3.61 -6.92
CA GLY A 126 -22.50 3.68 -7.64
C GLY A 126 -21.29 3.71 -6.68
N ASP A 127 -21.35 4.51 -5.64
CA ASP A 127 -20.29 4.56 -4.62
C ASP A 127 -20.11 3.22 -3.92
N GLU A 128 -21.19 2.51 -3.59
CA GLU A 128 -21.11 1.15 -3.01
C GLU A 128 -20.48 0.14 -3.98
N VAL A 129 -20.74 0.24 -5.28
CA VAL A 129 -20.09 -0.59 -6.30
C VAL A 129 -18.59 -0.31 -6.35
N LEU A 130 -18.17 0.96 -6.31
CA LEU A 130 -16.76 1.35 -6.27
C LEU A 130 -16.07 0.83 -5.00
N LEU A 131 -16.72 0.94 -3.85
CA LEU A 131 -16.24 0.40 -2.58
C LEU A 131 -16.11 -1.12 -2.61
N LEU A 132 -17.10 -1.81 -3.20
CA LEU A 132 -17.05 -3.26 -3.36
C LEU A 132 -15.87 -3.69 -4.21
N LEU A 133 -15.68 -3.06 -5.39
CA LEU A 133 -14.54 -3.36 -6.26
C LEU A 133 -13.21 -3.12 -5.53
N ALA A 134 -13.07 -2.02 -4.82
CA ALA A 134 -11.86 -1.74 -4.05
C ALA A 134 -11.58 -2.82 -2.98
N ARG A 135 -12.60 -3.34 -2.30
CA ARG A 135 -12.48 -4.46 -1.35
C ARG A 135 -12.07 -5.76 -2.07
N LEU A 136 -12.69 -6.07 -3.20
CA LEU A 136 -12.33 -7.25 -4.01
C LEU A 136 -10.89 -7.16 -4.49
N MET A 137 -10.44 -6.01 -4.97
CA MET A 137 -9.04 -5.80 -5.34
C MET A 137 -8.10 -6.09 -4.19
N ARG A 138 -8.36 -5.57 -2.98
CA ARG A 138 -7.52 -5.86 -1.79
C ARG A 138 -7.48 -7.34 -1.42
N THR A 139 -8.51 -8.12 -1.71
CA THR A 139 -8.53 -9.57 -1.44
C THR A 139 -7.87 -10.38 -2.56
N CYS A 140 -7.94 -9.91 -3.79
CA CYS A 140 -7.44 -10.61 -4.97
C CYS A 140 -5.94 -10.38 -5.22
N PHE A 141 -5.41 -9.21 -4.88
CA PHE A 141 -4.01 -8.86 -5.09
C PHE A 141 -3.19 -9.03 -3.81
N ARG A 142 -1.86 -9.11 -3.97
CA ARG A 142 -0.94 -9.31 -2.86
C ARG A 142 -0.71 -7.98 -2.12
N PHE A 143 -0.26 -8.07 -0.87
CA PHE A 143 0.04 -6.91 -0.04
C PHE A 143 1.02 -5.89 -0.67
N HIS A 144 1.97 -6.36 -1.46
CA HIS A 144 2.96 -5.50 -2.13
C HIS A 144 2.54 -5.03 -3.53
N ASP A 145 1.40 -5.50 -4.04
CA ASP A 145 0.82 -4.96 -5.27
C ASP A 145 0.18 -3.60 -4.97
N GLN A 146 0.40 -2.65 -5.86
CA GLN A 146 -0.10 -1.29 -5.66
C GLN A 146 -1.41 -1.11 -6.42
N LEU A 147 -2.44 -0.74 -5.67
CA LEU A 147 -3.81 -0.62 -6.16
C LEU A 147 -4.22 0.85 -6.18
N TYR A 148 -4.69 1.32 -7.32
CA TYR A 148 -5.01 2.72 -7.55
C TYR A 148 -6.44 2.88 -8.04
N ARG A 149 -7.05 4.02 -7.67
CA ARG A 149 -8.22 4.56 -8.37
C ARG A 149 -7.79 5.82 -9.09
N PHE A 150 -7.94 5.85 -10.41
CA PHE A 150 -7.55 7.01 -11.22
C PHE A 150 -8.61 8.10 -11.24
N GLY A 151 -9.87 7.73 -11.07
CA GLY A 151 -11.04 8.61 -11.03
C GLY A 151 -12.24 7.93 -11.65
N GLY A 152 -13.44 8.40 -11.34
CA GLY A 152 -14.65 7.77 -11.86
C GLY A 152 -14.69 6.27 -11.55
N GLU A 153 -14.73 5.46 -12.61
CA GLU A 153 -14.81 4.00 -12.61
C GLU A 153 -13.50 3.30 -12.99
N GLU A 154 -12.40 4.07 -13.16
CA GLU A 154 -11.10 3.57 -13.62
C GLU A 154 -10.19 3.20 -12.44
N PHE A 155 -9.67 1.98 -12.47
CA PHE A 155 -8.72 1.45 -11.49
C PHE A 155 -7.46 0.95 -12.19
N VAL A 156 -6.34 0.99 -11.46
CA VAL A 156 -5.05 0.53 -11.96
C VAL A 156 -4.38 -0.35 -10.92
N VAL A 157 -3.73 -1.41 -11.39
CA VAL A 157 -2.90 -2.30 -10.57
C VAL A 157 -1.48 -2.29 -11.11
N LEU A 158 -0.52 -1.99 -10.27
CA LEU A 158 0.90 -2.18 -10.53
C LEU A 158 1.40 -3.34 -9.67
N MET A 159 1.66 -4.47 -10.31
CA MET A 159 2.02 -5.71 -9.64
C MET A 159 3.38 -6.25 -10.10
N ARG A 160 4.02 -7.05 -9.27
CA ARG A 160 5.28 -7.72 -9.61
C ARG A 160 5.06 -9.21 -9.73
N CYS A 161 5.13 -9.73 -10.96
CA CYS A 161 4.93 -11.15 -11.29
C CYS A 161 6.13 -11.72 -12.05
N LYS A 162 6.32 -13.03 -11.96
CA LYS A 162 7.40 -13.71 -12.67
C LYS A 162 7.20 -13.70 -14.18
N ASN A 163 5.96 -13.82 -14.62
CA ASN A 163 5.59 -13.93 -16.03
C ASN A 163 4.16 -13.40 -16.27
N GLU A 164 3.78 -13.31 -17.52
CA GLU A 164 2.46 -12.86 -17.98
C GLU A 164 1.31 -13.74 -17.47
N VAL A 165 1.53 -15.04 -17.38
CA VAL A 165 0.52 -16.00 -16.94
C VAL A 165 0.13 -15.76 -15.49
N ASP A 166 1.10 -15.50 -14.61
CA ASP A 166 0.85 -15.17 -13.20
C ASP A 166 0.08 -13.86 -13.05
N ALA A 167 0.43 -12.86 -13.87
CA ALA A 167 -0.30 -11.57 -13.91
C ALA A 167 -1.74 -11.77 -14.40
N GLY A 168 -1.93 -12.53 -15.48
CA GLY A 168 -3.23 -12.89 -16.03
C GLY A 168 -4.11 -13.64 -15.02
N HIS A 169 -3.55 -14.57 -14.27
CA HIS A 169 -4.28 -15.30 -13.22
C HIS A 169 -4.76 -14.38 -12.10
N ALA A 170 -3.98 -13.36 -11.73
CA ALA A 170 -4.39 -12.40 -10.70
C ALA A 170 -5.59 -11.56 -11.18
N LEU A 171 -5.57 -11.11 -12.42
CA LEU A 171 -6.66 -10.35 -13.04
C LEU A 171 -7.93 -11.20 -13.23
N GLU A 172 -7.76 -12.45 -13.69
CA GLU A 172 -8.88 -13.37 -13.91
C GLU A 172 -9.55 -13.78 -12.58
N ARG A 173 -8.80 -13.84 -11.49
CA ARG A 173 -9.35 -14.05 -10.15
C ARG A 173 -10.25 -12.88 -9.73
N LEU A 174 -9.83 -11.63 -9.99
CA LEU A 174 -10.65 -10.45 -9.73
C LEU A 174 -11.92 -10.46 -10.62
N ARG A 175 -11.79 -10.79 -11.91
CA ARG A 175 -12.92 -10.80 -12.83
C ARG A 175 -14.02 -11.81 -12.45
N LYS A 176 -13.63 -12.88 -11.73
CA LYS A 176 -14.56 -13.95 -11.31
C LYS A 176 -15.13 -13.78 -9.91
N SER A 177 -14.61 -12.83 -9.11
CA SER A 177 -15.11 -12.56 -7.75
C SER A 177 -16.29 -11.63 -7.74
#